data_811ef341db7854e9add332278a2fa6ec
#
_entry.id   811ef341db7854e9add332278a2fa6ec
#
_cell.length_a   1.000
_cell.length_b   1.000
_cell.length_c   1.000
_cell.angle_alpha   90.00
_cell.angle_beta   90.00
_cell.angle_gamma   90.00
#
_symmetry.space_group_name_H-M   'P 1'
#
loop_
_entity.id
_entity.type
_entity.pdbx_description
1 polymer ?
#
loop_
_entity_poly.entity_id
_entity_poly.type
_entity_poly.pdbx_seq_one_letter_code
_entity_poly.pdbx_strand_id
1 'polypeptide(L)' 'MPKTYKELIQSNPDETEIRSYLVEGDQVSVTLRIPDTLRDAAKEEANLRGMSFSAFVRTCMIEELAKKRA' A
#
# COMPACT_ATOMS: atom_id res chain seq x y z
N MET A 1 -18.17 -11.60 -0.23
CA MET A 1 -17.03 -10.68 -0.19
C MET A 1 -16.25 -10.88 1.10
N PRO A 2 -14.94 -10.98 1.03
CA PRO A 2 -14.15 -11.06 2.27
C PRO A 2 -14.27 -9.77 3.06
N LYS A 3 -14.33 -9.88 4.37
CA LYS A 3 -14.45 -8.73 5.26
C LYS A 3 -13.09 -8.21 5.72
N THR A 4 -12.07 -9.07 5.70
CA THR A 4 -10.74 -8.71 6.16
C THR A 4 -9.70 -9.16 5.16
N TYR A 5 -8.53 -8.54 5.25
CA TYR A 5 -7.40 -8.94 4.42
C TYR A 5 -7.02 -10.40 4.64
N LYS A 6 -7.06 -10.86 5.91
CA LYS A 6 -6.75 -12.25 6.23
C LYS A 6 -7.68 -13.22 5.53
N GLU A 7 -8.98 -12.93 5.53
CA GLU A 7 -9.97 -13.77 4.84
C GLU A 7 -9.70 -13.81 3.35
N LEU A 8 -9.37 -12.65 2.77
CA LEU A 8 -9.06 -12.57 1.35
C LEU A 8 -7.86 -13.45 1.01
N ILE A 9 -6.78 -13.34 1.76
CA ILE A 9 -5.56 -14.10 1.51
C ILE A 9 -5.79 -15.59 1.64
N GLN A 10 -6.63 -16.00 2.58
CA GLN A 10 -6.96 -17.42 2.78
C GLN A 10 -7.76 -18.00 1.62
N SER A 11 -8.43 -17.17 0.83
CA SER A 11 -9.18 -17.64 -0.34
C SER A 11 -8.30 -17.83 -1.58
N ASN A 12 -6.99 -17.64 -1.45
CA ASN A 12 -6.01 -17.81 -2.53
C ASN A 12 -6.33 -16.94 -3.76
N PRO A 13 -6.42 -15.62 -3.58
CA PRO A 13 -6.78 -14.71 -4.68
C PRO A 13 -5.62 -14.47 -5.63
N ASP A 14 -5.93 -13.98 -6.83
CA ASP A 14 -4.87 -13.49 -7.71
C ASP A 14 -4.49 -12.04 -7.33
N GLU A 15 -3.45 -11.52 -7.97
CA GLU A 15 -2.95 -10.19 -7.65
C GLU A 15 -3.99 -9.11 -7.93
N THR A 16 -4.78 -9.26 -8.99
CA THR A 16 -5.81 -8.30 -9.35
C THR A 16 -6.88 -8.20 -8.26
N GLU A 17 -7.31 -9.33 -7.72
CA GLU A 17 -8.28 -9.34 -6.63
C GLU A 17 -7.75 -8.66 -5.39
N ILE A 18 -6.48 -8.88 -5.06
CA ILE A 18 -5.86 -8.24 -3.90
C ILE A 18 -5.81 -6.73 -4.10
N ARG A 19 -5.36 -6.27 -5.27
CA ARG A 19 -5.26 -4.83 -5.56
C ARG A 19 -6.62 -4.16 -5.53
N SER A 20 -7.64 -4.80 -6.09
CA SER A 20 -9.00 -4.26 -6.07
C SER A 20 -9.51 -4.08 -4.64
N TYR A 21 -9.29 -5.06 -3.80
CA TYR A 21 -9.69 -5.00 -2.40
C TYR A 21 -8.98 -3.83 -1.67
N LEU A 22 -7.68 -3.67 -1.91
CA LEU A 22 -6.88 -2.69 -1.19
C LEU A 22 -7.26 -1.25 -1.50
N VAL A 23 -7.86 -0.98 -2.66
CA VAL A 23 -8.20 0.38 -3.06
C VAL A 23 -9.68 0.72 -2.97
N GLU A 24 -10.53 -0.24 -2.59
CA GLU A 24 -11.99 -0.03 -2.63
C GLU A 24 -12.57 0.68 -1.42
N GLY A 25 -11.83 0.75 -0.32
CA GLY A 25 -12.32 1.37 0.90
C GLY A 25 -12.25 2.89 0.88
N ASP A 26 -12.94 3.52 1.83
CA ASP A 26 -12.86 4.97 2.00
C ASP A 26 -11.48 5.36 2.53
N GLN A 27 -11.01 6.53 2.12
CA GLN A 27 -9.72 7.01 2.59
C GLN A 27 -9.84 7.52 4.02
N VAL A 28 -8.87 7.15 4.84
CA VAL A 28 -8.81 7.57 6.24
C VAL A 28 -7.43 8.15 6.53
N SER A 29 -7.37 9.02 7.54
CA SER A 29 -6.10 9.60 7.97
C SER A 29 -5.35 8.63 8.86
N VAL A 30 -4.05 8.53 8.65
CA VAL A 30 -3.17 7.68 9.45
C VAL A 30 -1.96 8.50 9.90
N THR A 31 -1.65 8.46 11.19
CA THR A 31 -0.45 9.09 11.71
C THR A 31 0.64 8.03 11.84
N LEU A 32 1.80 8.35 11.29
CA LEU A 32 2.90 7.39 11.24
C LEU A 32 4.19 8.05 11.72
N ARG A 33 4.92 7.37 12.60
CA ARG A 33 6.23 7.82 13.05
C ARG A 33 7.30 7.01 12.37
N ILE A 34 8.18 7.67 11.66
CA ILE A 34 9.30 7.03 10.94
C ILE A 34 10.56 7.87 11.16
N PRO A 35 11.76 7.28 10.99
CA PRO A 35 12.99 8.05 11.04
C PRO A 35 12.97 9.14 9.98
N ASP A 36 13.60 10.29 10.29
CA ASP A 36 13.63 11.40 9.35
C ASP A 36 14.41 11.07 8.07
N THR A 37 15.44 10.22 8.17
CA THR A 37 16.17 9.78 6.99
C THR A 37 15.29 8.98 6.03
N LEU A 38 14.42 8.12 6.57
CA LEU A 38 13.48 7.37 5.75
C LEU A 38 12.44 8.28 5.12
N ARG A 39 11.93 9.24 5.89
CA ARG A 39 10.99 10.24 5.37
C ARG A 39 11.61 11.01 4.20
N ASP A 40 12.82 11.50 4.38
CA ASP A 40 13.47 12.33 3.36
C ASP A 40 13.78 11.53 2.10
N ALA A 41 14.26 10.30 2.26
CA ALA A 41 14.51 9.42 1.12
C ALA A 41 13.21 9.12 0.34
N ALA A 42 12.13 8.87 1.08
CA ALA A 42 10.84 8.60 0.44
C ALA A 42 10.31 9.82 -0.32
N LYS A 43 10.49 11.02 0.25
CA LYS A 43 10.10 12.25 -0.44
C LYS A 43 10.89 12.48 -1.71
N GLU A 44 12.18 12.21 -1.68
CA GLU A 44 13.02 12.31 -2.88
C GLU A 44 12.59 11.34 -3.95
N GLU A 45 12.35 10.09 -3.57
CA GLU A 45 11.92 9.08 -4.52
C GLU A 45 10.56 9.44 -5.13
N ALA A 46 9.63 9.93 -4.32
CA ALA A 46 8.32 10.37 -4.79
C ALA A 46 8.47 11.47 -5.84
N ASN A 47 9.35 12.46 -5.57
CA ASN A 47 9.61 13.53 -6.52
C ASN A 47 10.17 13.00 -7.84
N LEU A 48 11.10 12.06 -7.77
CA LEU A 48 11.68 11.45 -8.97
C LEU A 48 10.64 10.72 -9.81
N ARG A 49 9.61 10.19 -9.16
CA ARG A 49 8.51 9.50 -9.84
C ARG A 49 7.38 10.43 -10.23
N GLY A 50 7.47 11.70 -9.88
CA GLY A 50 6.42 12.68 -10.18
C GLY A 50 5.14 12.47 -9.40
N MET A 51 5.22 11.97 -8.17
CA MET A 51 4.05 11.70 -7.35
C MET A 51 4.18 12.36 -5.97
N SER A 52 3.05 12.55 -5.29
CA SER A 52 3.06 13.11 -3.94
C SER A 52 3.60 12.08 -2.94
N PHE A 53 4.06 12.58 -1.79
CA PHE A 53 4.51 11.70 -0.72
C PHE A 53 3.42 10.72 -0.28
N SER A 54 2.20 11.21 -0.12
CA SER A 54 1.07 10.36 0.27
C SER A 54 0.78 9.27 -0.75
N ALA A 55 0.81 9.63 -2.04
CA ALA A 55 0.61 8.65 -3.11
C ALA A 55 1.72 7.61 -3.12
N PHE A 56 2.97 8.05 -2.87
CA PHE A 56 4.10 7.14 -2.81
C PHE A 56 3.94 6.13 -1.67
N VAL A 57 3.57 6.61 -0.48
CA VAL A 57 3.37 5.74 0.68
C VAL A 57 2.27 4.71 0.40
N ARG A 58 1.13 5.17 -0.15
CA ARG A 58 0.03 4.25 -0.50
C ARG A 58 0.48 3.19 -1.49
N THR A 59 1.21 3.61 -2.51
CA THR A 59 1.72 2.69 -3.54
C THR A 59 2.65 1.64 -2.92
N CYS A 60 3.56 2.06 -2.04
CA CYS A 60 4.46 1.12 -1.37
C CYS A 60 3.70 0.08 -0.57
N MET A 61 2.66 0.50 0.15
CA MET A 61 1.85 -0.41 0.95
C MET A 61 1.10 -1.39 0.06
N ILE A 62 0.50 -0.90 -1.01
CA ILE A 62 -0.24 -1.75 -1.96
C ILE A 62 0.70 -2.77 -2.60
N GLU A 63 1.86 -2.33 -3.06
CA GLU A 63 2.83 -3.22 -3.69
C GLU A 63 3.28 -4.33 -2.74
N GLU A 64 3.56 -3.97 -1.50
CA GLU A 64 4.00 -4.96 -0.52
C GLU A 64 2.91 -5.97 -0.20
N LEU A 65 1.67 -5.50 -0.04
CA LEU A 65 0.55 -6.38 0.29
C LEU A 65 0.10 -7.24 -0.89
N ALA A 66 0.29 -6.75 -2.11
CA ALA A 66 -0.11 -7.47 -3.32
C ALA A 66 0.93 -8.47 -3.80
N LYS A 67 2.13 -8.49 -3.21
CA LYS A 67 3.16 -9.44 -3.60
C LYS A 67 2.68 -10.87 -3.41
N LYS A 68 2.93 -11.69 -4.41
CA LYS A 68 2.72 -13.13 -4.25
C LYS A 68 3.74 -13.69 -3.29
N ARG A 69 3.27 -14.47 -2.34
CA ARG A 69 4.15 -15.16 -1.41
C ARG A 69 4.53 -16.51 -1.98
N ALA A 70 5.79 -16.79 -1.93
CA ALA A 70 6.28 -18.08 -2.41
C ALA A 70 5.84 -19.20 -1.46
#